data_757b616b555f93012c6083aab24731d0
#
_entry.id   757b616b555f93012c6083aab24731d0
#
_cell.length_a   1.000
_cell.length_b   1.000
_cell.length_c   1.000
_cell.angle_alpha   90.00
_cell.angle_beta   90.00
_cell.angle_gamma   90.00
#
_symmetry.space_group_name_H-M   'P 1'
#
loop_
_entity.id
_entity.type
_entity.pdbx_description
1 polymer ?
#
loop_
_entity_poly.entity_id
_entity_poly.type
_entity_poly.pdbx_seq_one_letter_code
_entity_poly.pdbx_strand_id
1 'polypeptide(L)'
;MSEKVLVQYEVKDRVAILTLTDPPANTYTHEMMRQLDECILKARFDENVNVIVLTGLGEKFFCAGANIDMLSKADPVWKYYFCLHANETLLRLEHTPKLVIAALNGHCVGGGLEIALAADIRIARKDAGMIGLPEVALGVLPGTGGTQRFARAVGRSLSIELMATGRKFAYEEALDMGLVNYIYEGNGASFMEQVMAYAKQFTIPNKAAMA
;
A
#
# COMPACT_ATOMS: atom_id res chain seq x y z
N MET A 1 14.29 7.05 -24.91
CA MET A 1 13.14 6.16 -24.61
C MET A 1 12.38 6.80 -23.47
N SER A 2 11.05 6.97 -23.55
CA SER A 2 10.26 7.51 -22.43
C SER A 2 10.32 6.51 -21.27
N GLU A 3 10.52 7.02 -20.06
CA GLU A 3 10.52 6.22 -18.85
C GLU A 3 9.16 5.55 -18.65
N LYS A 4 9.14 4.26 -18.28
CA LYS A 4 7.90 3.52 -18.01
C LYS A 4 7.21 4.12 -16.79
N VAL A 5 5.95 4.51 -16.90
CA VAL A 5 5.16 4.99 -15.77
C VAL A 5 4.73 3.79 -14.93
N LEU A 6 5.27 3.69 -13.71
CA LEU A 6 4.99 2.63 -12.75
C LEU A 6 4.09 3.09 -11.59
N VAL A 7 3.98 4.40 -11.39
CA VAL A 7 3.01 5.01 -10.48
C VAL A 7 2.28 6.13 -11.22
N GLN A 8 0.99 5.95 -11.46
CA GLN A 8 0.16 7.00 -12.04
C GLN A 8 -0.29 7.96 -10.94
N TYR A 9 -0.29 9.25 -11.23
CA TYR A 9 -0.69 10.32 -10.32
C TYR A 9 -1.82 11.13 -10.93
N GLU A 10 -2.97 11.14 -10.28
CA GLU A 10 -4.14 11.95 -10.67
C GLU A 10 -4.66 12.71 -9.46
N VAL A 11 -5.14 13.95 -9.65
CA VAL A 11 -5.84 14.71 -8.60
C VAL A 11 -7.28 14.92 -9.02
N LYS A 12 -8.22 14.50 -8.18
CA LYS A 12 -9.65 14.67 -8.36
C LYS A 12 -10.30 15.08 -7.04
N ASP A 13 -11.07 16.16 -7.07
CA ASP A 13 -11.81 16.62 -5.88
C ASP A 13 -10.94 16.76 -4.61
N ARG A 14 -9.72 17.30 -4.76
CA ARG A 14 -8.71 17.46 -3.70
C ARG A 14 -8.16 16.15 -3.13
N VAL A 15 -8.35 15.04 -3.83
CA VAL A 15 -7.77 13.72 -3.52
C VAL A 15 -6.72 13.38 -4.56
N ALA A 16 -5.48 13.15 -4.14
CA ALA A 16 -4.44 12.58 -5.00
C ALA A 16 -4.62 11.05 -5.05
N ILE A 17 -4.80 10.50 -6.23
CA ILE A 17 -4.89 9.06 -6.47
C ILE A 17 -3.55 8.59 -7.03
N LEU A 18 -2.87 7.72 -6.29
CA LEU A 18 -1.62 7.07 -6.68
C LEU A 18 -1.93 5.62 -7.05
N THR A 19 -1.77 5.27 -8.32
CA THR A 19 -2.06 3.92 -8.81
C THR A 19 -0.76 3.19 -9.14
N LEU A 20 -0.47 2.10 -8.42
CA LEU A 20 0.65 1.20 -8.70
C LEU A 20 0.38 0.46 -10.01
N THR A 21 1.30 0.53 -10.97
CA THR A 21 1.05 0.12 -12.36
C THR A 21 2.18 -0.77 -12.89
N ASP A 22 2.17 -2.03 -12.54
CA ASP A 22 3.07 -3.05 -13.12
C ASP A 22 2.32 -4.39 -13.27
N PRO A 23 1.40 -4.49 -14.26
CA PRO A 23 0.65 -5.72 -14.48
C PRO A 23 1.58 -6.90 -14.78
N PRO A 24 1.20 -8.14 -14.40
CA PRO A 24 -0.14 -8.49 -13.91
C PRO A 24 -0.34 -8.34 -12.41
N ALA A 25 0.71 -8.14 -11.60
CA ALA A 25 0.64 -8.26 -10.15
C ALA A 25 1.05 -6.98 -9.39
N ASN A 26 1.32 -5.89 -10.08
CA ASN A 26 1.77 -4.61 -9.52
C ASN A 26 2.94 -4.79 -8.55
N THR A 27 3.91 -5.66 -8.92
CA THR A 27 5.10 -5.89 -8.11
C THR A 27 6.02 -4.69 -8.15
N TYR A 28 6.53 -4.26 -7.00
CA TYR A 28 7.39 -3.10 -7.00
C TYR A 28 8.87 -3.44 -7.25
N THR A 29 9.49 -2.58 -8.00
CA THR A 29 10.92 -2.50 -8.25
C THR A 29 11.51 -1.26 -7.57
N HIS A 30 12.83 -1.12 -7.59
CA HIS A 30 13.48 0.14 -7.16
C HIS A 30 12.89 1.35 -7.91
N GLU A 31 12.64 1.20 -9.21
CA GLU A 31 12.09 2.24 -10.04
C GLU A 31 10.66 2.63 -9.64
N MET A 32 9.81 1.66 -9.34
CA MET A 32 8.45 1.97 -8.83
C MET A 32 8.50 2.67 -7.47
N MET A 33 9.41 2.25 -6.57
CA MET A 33 9.57 2.94 -5.28
C MET A 33 10.06 4.37 -5.44
N ARG A 34 10.97 4.64 -6.39
CA ARG A 34 11.42 6.00 -6.71
C ARG A 34 10.25 6.87 -7.20
N GLN A 35 9.46 6.36 -8.14
CA GLN A 35 8.27 7.08 -8.64
C GLN A 35 7.20 7.26 -7.55
N LEU A 36 7.03 6.28 -6.66
CA LEU A 36 6.12 6.41 -5.51
C LEU A 36 6.59 7.52 -4.57
N ASP A 37 7.88 7.58 -4.25
CA ASP A 37 8.46 8.63 -3.43
C ASP A 37 8.23 10.03 -4.03
N GLU A 38 8.47 10.18 -5.32
CA GLU A 38 8.20 11.42 -6.06
C GLU A 38 6.73 11.82 -6.01
N CYS A 39 5.81 10.86 -6.20
CA CYS A 39 4.37 11.10 -6.11
C CYS A 39 3.93 11.50 -4.69
N ILE A 40 4.51 10.89 -3.65
CA ILE A 40 4.25 11.26 -2.25
C ILE A 40 4.68 12.71 -1.99
N LEU A 41 5.88 13.08 -2.42
CA LEU A 41 6.38 14.45 -2.27
C LEU A 41 5.53 15.44 -3.07
N LYS A 42 5.16 15.09 -4.30
CA LYS A 42 4.26 15.91 -5.11
C LYS A 42 2.93 16.15 -4.41
N ALA A 43 2.28 15.09 -3.91
CA ALA A 43 1.03 15.21 -3.17
C ALA A 43 1.18 16.01 -1.87
N ARG A 44 2.30 15.83 -1.16
CA ARG A 44 2.59 16.55 0.10
C ARG A 44 2.62 18.06 -0.07
N PHE A 45 3.26 18.55 -1.13
CA PHE A 45 3.45 19.98 -1.40
C PHE A 45 2.33 20.61 -2.26
N ASP A 46 1.39 19.81 -2.77
CA ASP A 46 0.25 20.35 -3.53
C ASP A 46 -0.85 20.85 -2.58
N GLU A 47 -1.07 22.17 -2.55
CA GLU A 47 -2.10 22.82 -1.75
C GLU A 47 -3.54 22.43 -2.17
N ASN A 48 -3.72 21.90 -3.38
CA ASN A 48 -4.99 21.38 -3.86
C ASN A 48 -5.28 19.95 -3.44
N VAL A 49 -4.36 19.30 -2.73
CA VAL A 49 -4.50 17.93 -2.23
C VAL A 49 -4.67 17.94 -0.71
N ASN A 50 -5.72 17.30 -0.22
CA ASN A 50 -5.96 17.10 1.21
C ASN A 50 -5.83 15.62 1.63
N VAL A 51 -6.12 14.69 0.73
CA VAL A 51 -6.13 13.25 0.97
C VAL A 51 -5.33 12.55 -0.11
N ILE A 52 -4.63 11.49 0.24
CA ILE A 52 -3.95 10.59 -0.70
C ILE A 52 -4.68 9.25 -0.68
N VAL A 53 -5.05 8.74 -1.85
CA VAL A 53 -5.57 7.39 -2.04
C VAL A 53 -4.55 6.59 -2.83
N LEU A 54 -4.11 5.46 -2.29
CA LEU A 54 -3.19 4.53 -2.94
C LEU A 54 -3.95 3.27 -3.36
N THR A 55 -3.78 2.84 -4.61
CA THR A 55 -4.46 1.65 -5.16
C THR A 55 -3.58 0.92 -6.18
N GLY A 56 -3.99 -0.26 -6.63
CA GLY A 56 -3.32 -1.00 -7.70
C GLY A 56 -4.10 -0.94 -9.02
N LEU A 57 -3.39 -1.02 -10.15
CA LEU A 57 -4.02 -1.11 -11.46
C LEU A 57 -4.74 -2.45 -11.61
N GLY A 58 -5.95 -2.43 -12.16
CA GLY A 58 -6.78 -3.61 -12.41
C GLY A 58 -7.56 -4.05 -11.17
N GLU A 59 -8.05 -5.31 -11.18
CA GLU A 59 -8.95 -5.80 -10.13
C GLU A 59 -8.38 -6.98 -9.32
N LYS A 60 -7.26 -7.55 -9.78
CA LYS A 60 -6.72 -8.78 -9.20
C LYS A 60 -5.70 -8.53 -8.09
N PHE A 61 -4.90 -7.48 -8.20
CA PHE A 61 -3.86 -7.15 -7.25
C PHE A 61 -3.89 -5.67 -6.88
N PHE A 62 -3.83 -5.40 -5.59
CA PHE A 62 -3.33 -4.13 -5.10
C PHE A 62 -1.80 -4.09 -5.36
N CYS A 63 -1.07 -5.00 -4.74
CA CYS A 63 0.36 -5.21 -4.97
C CYS A 63 0.78 -6.59 -4.42
N ALA A 64 1.56 -7.34 -5.18
CA ALA A 64 2.07 -8.66 -4.76
C ALA A 64 3.47 -8.60 -4.11
N GLY A 65 3.93 -7.40 -3.73
CA GLY A 65 5.22 -7.21 -3.07
C GLY A 65 6.37 -6.91 -4.02
N ALA A 66 7.59 -7.09 -3.54
CA ALA A 66 8.80 -6.85 -4.32
C ALA A 66 8.93 -7.83 -5.50
N ASN A 67 9.50 -7.35 -6.60
CA ASN A 67 9.76 -8.18 -7.76
C ASN A 67 10.84 -9.24 -7.44
N ILE A 68 10.44 -10.51 -7.38
CA ILE A 68 11.30 -11.62 -6.99
C ILE A 68 12.42 -11.84 -8.00
N ASP A 69 12.17 -11.68 -9.30
CA ASP A 69 13.18 -11.86 -10.35
C ASP A 69 14.27 -10.78 -10.23
N MET A 70 13.91 -9.55 -9.92
CA MET A 70 14.85 -8.48 -9.63
C MET A 70 15.69 -8.82 -8.39
N LEU A 71 15.05 -9.24 -7.30
CA LEU A 71 15.74 -9.57 -6.06
C LEU A 71 16.67 -10.77 -6.22
N SER A 72 16.29 -11.80 -7.00
CA SER A 72 17.11 -13.01 -7.19
C SER A 72 18.43 -12.71 -7.91
N LYS A 73 18.46 -11.68 -8.77
CA LYS A 73 19.63 -11.29 -9.60
C LYS A 73 20.51 -10.24 -8.91
N ALA A 74 20.00 -9.57 -7.89
CA ALA A 74 20.70 -8.48 -7.22
C ALA A 74 21.72 -9.01 -6.21
N ASP A 75 22.84 -8.31 -6.07
CA ASP A 75 23.82 -8.56 -5.02
C ASP A 75 23.32 -8.13 -3.62
N PRO A 76 23.90 -8.64 -2.54
CA PRO A 76 23.45 -8.35 -1.17
C PRO A 76 23.52 -6.87 -0.79
N VAL A 77 24.52 -6.13 -1.27
CA VAL A 77 24.69 -4.70 -0.96
C VAL A 77 23.59 -3.89 -1.64
N TRP A 78 23.31 -4.20 -2.89
CA TRP A 78 22.22 -3.56 -3.63
C TRP A 78 20.85 -3.84 -2.99
N LYS A 79 20.61 -5.10 -2.55
CA LYS A 79 19.37 -5.45 -1.82
C LYS A 79 19.21 -4.64 -0.55
N TYR A 80 20.29 -4.43 0.20
CA TYR A 80 20.27 -3.59 1.39
C TYR A 80 19.83 -2.16 1.06
N TYR A 81 20.45 -1.52 0.07
CA TYR A 81 20.08 -0.16 -0.32
C TYR A 81 18.68 -0.07 -0.90
N PHE A 82 18.26 -1.08 -1.65
CA PHE A 82 16.87 -1.16 -2.14
C PHE A 82 15.86 -1.22 -0.99
N CYS A 83 16.06 -2.10 -0.01
CA CYS A 83 15.20 -2.20 1.16
C CYS A 83 15.23 -0.92 2.01
N LEU A 84 16.40 -0.29 2.16
CA LEU A 84 16.54 0.97 2.87
C LEU A 84 15.72 2.07 2.19
N HIS A 85 15.90 2.28 0.90
CA HIS A 85 15.14 3.27 0.13
C HIS A 85 13.62 3.00 0.19
N ALA A 86 13.20 1.73 0.07
CA ALA A 86 11.78 1.38 0.19
C ALA A 86 11.23 1.69 1.60
N ASN A 87 11.99 1.42 2.67
CA ASN A 87 11.62 1.82 4.02
C ASN A 87 11.50 3.33 4.18
N GLU A 88 12.47 4.10 3.66
CA GLU A 88 12.44 5.57 3.71
C GLU A 88 11.24 6.14 2.95
N THR A 89 10.91 5.56 1.80
CA THR A 89 9.71 5.92 1.03
C THR A 89 8.43 5.69 1.83
N LEU A 90 8.30 4.52 2.47
CA LEU A 90 7.12 4.22 3.29
C LEU A 90 7.07 5.04 4.59
N LEU A 91 8.20 5.37 5.22
CA LEU A 91 8.24 6.31 6.32
C LEU A 91 7.78 7.72 5.88
N ARG A 92 8.17 8.13 4.67
CA ARG A 92 7.72 9.40 4.09
C ARG A 92 6.21 9.43 3.85
N LEU A 93 5.63 8.30 3.41
CA LEU A 93 4.18 8.15 3.27
C LEU A 93 3.48 8.25 4.64
N GLU A 94 3.95 7.47 5.62
CA GLU A 94 3.41 7.39 6.99
C GLU A 94 3.46 8.75 7.73
N HIS A 95 4.51 9.56 7.48
CA HIS A 95 4.68 10.87 8.10
C HIS A 95 4.22 12.04 7.21
N THR A 96 3.45 11.78 6.15
CA THR A 96 2.88 12.86 5.34
C THR A 96 1.73 13.52 6.10
N PRO A 97 1.71 14.87 6.22
CA PRO A 97 0.65 15.59 6.94
C PRO A 97 -0.64 15.69 6.11
N LYS A 98 -1.08 14.58 5.55
CA LYS A 98 -2.32 14.41 4.78
C LYS A 98 -2.82 13.00 5.04
N LEU A 99 -4.12 12.83 5.17
CA LEU A 99 -4.71 11.50 5.37
C LEU A 99 -4.39 10.58 4.18
N VAL A 100 -3.86 9.41 4.47
CA VAL A 100 -3.51 8.39 3.48
C VAL A 100 -4.46 7.20 3.60
N ILE A 101 -5.12 6.86 2.50
CA ILE A 101 -6.05 5.74 2.40
C ILE A 101 -5.49 4.71 1.42
N ALA A 102 -5.28 3.49 1.86
CA ALA A 102 -5.00 2.36 0.97
C ALA A 102 -6.31 1.70 0.54
N ALA A 103 -6.61 1.78 -0.76
CA ALA A 103 -7.76 1.16 -1.39
C ALA A 103 -7.36 -0.21 -1.96
N LEU A 104 -7.63 -1.27 -1.21
CA LEU A 104 -7.19 -2.63 -1.49
C LEU A 104 -8.14 -3.29 -2.50
N ASN A 105 -7.92 -3.05 -3.76
CA ASN A 105 -8.75 -3.49 -4.89
C ASN A 105 -8.57 -4.97 -5.28
N GLY A 106 -7.58 -5.67 -4.73
CA GLY A 106 -7.21 -7.05 -5.05
C GLY A 106 -6.25 -7.62 -4.03
N HIS A 107 -5.54 -8.71 -4.34
CA HIS A 107 -4.54 -9.30 -3.45
C HIS A 107 -3.53 -8.26 -2.96
N CYS A 108 -3.27 -8.26 -1.64
CA CYS A 108 -2.36 -7.35 -0.95
C CYS A 108 -1.39 -8.17 -0.09
N VAL A 109 -0.27 -8.60 -0.67
CA VAL A 109 0.60 -9.58 -0.02
C VAL A 109 2.06 -9.15 0.00
N GLY A 110 2.79 -9.61 0.99
CA GLY A 110 4.20 -9.30 1.16
C GLY A 110 4.44 -7.79 1.24
N GLY A 111 5.43 -7.29 0.53
CA GLY A 111 5.70 -5.84 0.46
C GLY A 111 4.50 -4.99 0.00
N GLY A 112 3.49 -5.59 -0.66
CA GLY A 112 2.23 -4.91 -0.94
C GLY A 112 1.44 -4.59 0.34
N LEU A 113 1.44 -5.51 1.31
CA LEU A 113 0.87 -5.22 2.63
C LEU A 113 1.75 -4.21 3.40
N GLU A 114 3.08 -4.25 3.24
CA GLU A 114 3.96 -3.26 3.85
C GLU A 114 3.66 -1.84 3.38
N ILE A 115 3.38 -1.68 2.07
CA ILE A 115 2.90 -0.41 1.49
C ILE A 115 1.55 0.00 2.10
N ALA A 116 0.60 -0.91 2.15
CA ALA A 116 -0.73 -0.64 2.71
C ALA A 116 -0.71 -0.28 4.21
N LEU A 117 0.22 -0.87 4.96
CA LEU A 117 0.42 -0.58 6.39
C LEU A 117 1.02 0.80 6.67
N ALA A 118 1.65 1.43 5.69
CA ALA A 118 2.12 2.81 5.80
C ALA A 118 1.01 3.85 5.58
N ALA A 119 -0.19 3.43 5.18
CA ALA A 119 -1.37 4.28 5.12
C ALA A 119 -2.08 4.35 6.48
N ASP A 120 -2.82 5.43 6.73
CA ASP A 120 -3.62 5.61 7.95
C ASP A 120 -4.83 4.68 7.96
N ILE A 121 -5.53 4.59 6.84
CA ILE A 121 -6.78 3.83 6.68
C ILE A 121 -6.63 2.82 5.56
N ARG A 122 -7.13 1.61 5.77
CA ARG A 122 -7.19 0.53 4.77
C ARG A 122 -8.64 0.16 4.51
N ILE A 123 -9.07 0.31 3.26
CA ILE A 123 -10.41 -0.06 2.79
C ILE A 123 -10.24 -1.17 1.77
N ALA A 124 -10.86 -2.32 1.99
CA ALA A 124 -10.77 -3.46 1.10
C ALA A 124 -12.04 -3.63 0.25
N ARG A 125 -11.86 -4.15 -0.97
CA ARG A 125 -12.97 -4.62 -1.78
C ARG A 125 -13.33 -6.05 -1.36
N LYS A 126 -14.61 -6.31 -1.13
CA LYS A 126 -15.14 -7.63 -0.74
C LYS A 126 -14.77 -8.69 -1.78
N ASP A 127 -14.40 -9.86 -1.32
CA ASP A 127 -14.06 -11.04 -2.14
C ASP A 127 -12.96 -10.78 -3.21
N ALA A 128 -12.19 -9.70 -3.09
CA ALA A 128 -11.22 -9.31 -4.11
C ALA A 128 -9.87 -10.03 -4.01
N GLY A 129 -9.58 -10.69 -2.89
CA GLY A 129 -8.30 -11.37 -2.74
C GLY A 129 -7.91 -11.69 -1.30
N MET A 130 -6.64 -11.96 -1.13
CA MET A 130 -6.03 -12.34 0.15
C MET A 130 -5.04 -11.28 0.59
N ILE A 131 -4.84 -11.17 1.91
CA ILE A 131 -3.88 -10.28 2.55
C ILE A 131 -2.94 -11.08 3.45
N GLY A 132 -1.69 -10.64 3.64
CA GLY A 132 -0.74 -11.29 4.54
C GLY A 132 0.72 -11.03 4.18
N LEU A 133 1.63 -11.50 5.05
CA LEU A 133 3.08 -11.41 4.90
C LEU A 133 3.68 -12.82 4.73
N PRO A 134 3.73 -13.37 3.50
CA PRO A 134 4.17 -14.75 3.24
C PRO A 134 5.69 -14.90 3.05
N GLU A 135 6.48 -13.90 3.40
CA GLU A 135 7.93 -13.82 3.13
C GLU A 135 8.70 -15.04 3.63
N VAL A 136 8.29 -15.66 4.74
CA VAL A 136 8.91 -16.87 5.30
C VAL A 136 8.94 -18.02 4.29
N ALA A 137 7.96 -18.12 3.39
CA ALA A 137 7.94 -19.13 2.33
C ALA A 137 9.08 -18.97 1.30
N LEU A 138 9.71 -17.79 1.26
CA LEU A 138 10.87 -17.48 0.41
C LEU A 138 12.17 -17.42 1.22
N GLY A 139 12.14 -17.74 2.52
CA GLY A 139 13.31 -17.65 3.39
C GLY A 139 13.80 -16.22 3.65
N VAL A 140 12.92 -15.22 3.54
CA VAL A 140 13.22 -13.81 3.79
C VAL A 140 12.28 -13.22 4.84
N LEU A 141 12.57 -12.01 5.28
CA LEU A 141 11.72 -11.24 6.20
C LEU A 141 10.95 -10.14 5.44
N PRO A 142 9.81 -9.67 5.95
CA PRO A 142 9.19 -8.43 5.51
C PRO A 142 10.17 -7.26 5.73
N GLY A 143 10.83 -6.83 4.65
CA GLY A 143 12.02 -5.96 4.71
C GLY A 143 11.71 -4.45 4.68
N THR A 144 10.45 -4.06 4.43
CA THR A 144 10.06 -2.65 4.28
C THR A 144 9.16 -2.15 5.41
N GLY A 145 9.40 -2.66 6.62
CA GLY A 145 8.74 -2.21 7.86
C GLY A 145 7.50 -3.02 8.25
N GLY A 146 7.23 -4.13 7.55
CA GLY A 146 6.09 -5.01 7.86
C GLY A 146 6.15 -5.59 9.26
N THR A 147 7.32 -6.02 9.71
CA THR A 147 7.49 -6.58 11.07
C THR A 147 7.09 -5.59 12.17
N GLN A 148 7.31 -4.30 11.97
CA GLN A 148 6.98 -3.25 12.94
C GLN A 148 5.54 -2.79 12.80
N ARG A 149 5.10 -2.43 11.58
CA ARG A 149 3.75 -1.89 11.33
C ARG A 149 2.66 -2.93 11.57
N PHE A 150 2.91 -4.18 11.15
CA PHE A 150 1.94 -5.25 11.35
C PHE A 150 1.74 -5.56 12.85
N ALA A 151 2.84 -5.62 13.62
CA ALA A 151 2.76 -5.83 15.07
C ALA A 151 2.05 -4.69 15.81
N ARG A 152 2.19 -3.44 15.34
CA ARG A 152 1.43 -2.30 15.87
C ARG A 152 -0.06 -2.37 15.53
N ALA A 153 -0.41 -2.89 14.35
CA ALA A 153 -1.80 -2.97 13.89
C ALA A 153 -2.59 -4.10 14.57
N VAL A 154 -2.02 -5.31 14.69
CA VAL A 154 -2.77 -6.50 15.16
C VAL A 154 -2.27 -7.04 16.50
N GLY A 155 -1.26 -6.42 17.09
CA GLY A 155 -0.62 -6.86 18.32
C GLY A 155 0.49 -7.89 18.08
N ARG A 156 1.41 -7.97 19.05
CA ARG A 156 2.66 -8.73 18.93
C ARG A 156 2.43 -10.23 18.69
N SER A 157 1.56 -10.85 19.46
CA SER A 157 1.39 -12.32 19.43
C SER A 157 0.84 -12.78 18.10
N LEU A 158 -0.24 -12.16 17.63
CA LEU A 158 -0.89 -12.50 16.38
C LEU A 158 0.02 -12.20 15.18
N SER A 159 0.74 -11.08 15.20
CA SER A 159 1.67 -10.74 14.11
C SER A 159 2.81 -11.75 13.97
N ILE A 160 3.36 -12.25 15.09
CA ILE A 160 4.40 -13.29 15.07
C ILE A 160 3.85 -14.59 14.46
N GLU A 161 2.68 -15.02 14.90
CA GLU A 161 2.02 -16.23 14.36
C GLU A 161 1.81 -16.11 12.85
N LEU A 162 1.21 -15.03 12.39
CA LEU A 162 0.87 -14.83 10.98
C LEU A 162 2.12 -14.73 10.10
N MET A 163 3.16 -14.02 10.53
CA MET A 163 4.42 -13.93 9.79
C MET A 163 5.22 -15.23 9.83
N ALA A 164 5.27 -15.93 10.95
CA ALA A 164 6.01 -17.18 11.08
C ALA A 164 5.38 -18.33 10.29
N THR A 165 4.05 -18.32 10.15
CA THR A 165 3.33 -19.29 9.31
C THR A 165 3.29 -18.88 7.83
N GLY A 166 3.47 -17.60 7.52
CA GLY A 166 3.30 -17.03 6.18
C GLY A 166 1.88 -17.15 5.66
N ARG A 167 0.91 -17.35 6.55
CA ARG A 167 -0.50 -17.53 6.21
C ARG A 167 -1.07 -16.26 5.59
N LYS A 168 -1.78 -16.43 4.48
CA LYS A 168 -2.62 -15.41 3.87
C LYS A 168 -4.06 -15.64 4.31
N PHE A 169 -4.84 -14.58 4.45
CA PHE A 169 -6.21 -14.63 4.94
C PHE A 169 -7.11 -13.66 4.17
N ALA A 170 -8.42 -13.83 4.30
CA ALA A 170 -9.42 -13.01 3.64
C ALA A 170 -9.54 -11.62 4.30
N TYR A 171 -10.16 -10.69 3.60
CA TYR A 171 -10.34 -9.33 4.11
C TYR A 171 -11.32 -9.27 5.30
N GLU A 172 -12.26 -10.20 5.39
CA GLU A 172 -13.17 -10.33 6.52
C GLU A 172 -12.41 -10.64 7.81
N GLU A 173 -11.46 -11.59 7.76
CA GLU A 173 -10.59 -11.89 8.89
C GLU A 173 -9.68 -10.70 9.22
N ALA A 174 -9.21 -9.97 8.21
CA ALA A 174 -8.43 -8.75 8.41
C ALA A 174 -9.24 -7.62 9.08
N LEU A 175 -10.53 -7.51 8.78
CA LEU A 175 -11.44 -6.58 9.43
C LEU A 175 -11.65 -6.95 10.91
N ASP A 176 -11.87 -8.24 11.20
CA ASP A 176 -12.05 -8.73 12.57
C ASP A 176 -10.80 -8.49 13.45
N MET A 177 -9.60 -8.54 12.86
CA MET A 177 -8.33 -8.22 13.54
C MET A 177 -8.09 -6.70 13.69
N GLY A 178 -8.90 -5.83 13.08
CA GLY A 178 -8.64 -4.39 13.00
C GLY A 178 -7.53 -3.99 12.04
N LEU A 179 -7.05 -4.91 11.19
CA LEU A 179 -6.05 -4.64 10.16
C LEU A 179 -6.63 -3.83 8.98
N VAL A 180 -7.88 -4.05 8.66
CA VAL A 180 -8.66 -3.32 7.66
C VAL A 180 -9.77 -2.55 8.38
N ASN A 181 -10.03 -1.32 7.96
CA ASN A 181 -11.03 -0.46 8.60
C ASN A 181 -12.44 -0.68 8.04
N TYR A 182 -12.54 -0.95 6.73
CA TYR A 182 -13.83 -1.15 6.03
C TYR A 182 -13.69 -2.15 4.91
N ILE A 183 -14.79 -2.84 4.61
CA ILE A 183 -14.94 -3.67 3.42
C ILE A 183 -16.12 -3.11 2.62
N TYR A 184 -15.89 -2.78 1.35
CA TYR A 184 -16.92 -2.29 0.44
C TYR A 184 -17.22 -3.32 -0.65
N GLU A 185 -18.48 -3.43 -1.00
CA GLU A 185 -18.96 -4.35 -2.03
C GLU A 185 -18.84 -3.73 -3.43
N GLY A 186 -18.89 -4.57 -4.46
CA GLY A 186 -18.97 -4.17 -5.86
C GLY A 186 -17.74 -4.52 -6.70
N ASN A 187 -17.78 -4.13 -7.97
CA ASN A 187 -16.65 -4.24 -8.88
C ASN A 187 -15.61 -3.13 -8.63
N GLY A 188 -14.51 -3.17 -9.37
CA GLY A 188 -13.42 -2.19 -9.19
C GLY A 188 -13.86 -0.74 -9.31
N ALA A 189 -14.76 -0.41 -10.25
CA ALA A 189 -15.22 0.96 -10.46
C ALA A 189 -16.09 1.44 -9.29
N SER A 190 -17.11 0.66 -8.91
CA SER A 190 -18.00 1.01 -7.79
C SER A 190 -17.28 1.02 -6.43
N PHE A 191 -16.27 0.17 -6.26
CA PHE A 191 -15.41 0.19 -5.10
C PHE A 191 -14.65 1.52 -5.01
N MET A 192 -14.01 1.96 -6.09
CA MET A 192 -13.28 3.22 -6.11
C MET A 192 -14.19 4.43 -5.92
N GLU A 193 -15.42 4.39 -6.45
CA GLU A 193 -16.41 5.44 -6.18
C GLU A 193 -16.73 5.56 -4.69
N GLN A 194 -16.92 4.45 -3.99
CA GLN A 194 -17.14 4.43 -2.53
C GLN A 194 -15.93 4.92 -1.75
N VAL A 195 -14.72 4.51 -2.13
CA VAL A 195 -13.47 5.00 -1.53
C VAL A 195 -13.34 6.52 -1.73
N MET A 196 -13.60 7.03 -2.92
CA MET A 196 -13.55 8.46 -3.22
C MET A 196 -14.62 9.24 -2.45
N ALA A 197 -15.83 8.69 -2.30
CA ALA A 197 -16.89 9.29 -1.47
C ALA A 197 -16.48 9.36 0.01
N TYR A 198 -15.80 8.34 0.52
CA TYR A 198 -15.23 8.35 1.86
C TYR A 198 -14.10 9.39 1.99
N ALA A 199 -13.15 9.41 1.05
CA ALA A 199 -12.03 10.36 1.04
C ALA A 199 -12.50 11.83 1.01
N LYS A 200 -13.54 12.13 0.26
CA LYS A 200 -14.11 13.48 0.16
C LYS A 200 -14.61 14.07 1.49
N GLN A 201 -14.93 13.24 2.47
CA GLN A 201 -15.36 13.73 3.78
C GLN A 201 -14.24 14.49 4.51
N PHE A 202 -12.98 14.27 4.12
CA PHE A 202 -11.78 14.86 4.71
C PHE A 202 -11.18 16.00 3.87
N THR A 203 -11.81 16.36 2.75
CA THR A 203 -11.31 17.45 1.86
C THR A 203 -11.83 18.83 2.26
N ILE A 204 -12.68 18.93 3.27
CA ILE A 204 -13.18 20.19 3.81
C ILE A 204 -12.06 20.87 4.60
N PRO A 205 -11.75 22.18 4.36
CA PRO A 205 -10.54 22.84 4.86
C PRO A 205 -10.25 22.71 6.35
N ASN A 206 -11.23 22.55 7.20
CA ASN A 206 -11.05 22.48 8.67
C ASN A 206 -11.00 21.07 9.24
N LYS A 207 -11.17 20.03 8.41
CA LYS A 207 -11.10 18.62 8.84
C LYS A 207 -9.79 17.94 8.47
N ALA A 208 -9.04 18.51 7.53
CA ALA A 208 -7.76 17.96 7.06
C ALA A 208 -6.55 18.51 7.84
N ALA A 209 -6.75 19.42 8.75
CA ALA A 209 -5.71 19.88 9.68
C ALA A 209 -5.50 18.85 10.80
N MET A 210 -5.27 17.61 10.40
CA MET A 210 -5.05 16.54 11.35
C MET A 210 -3.69 15.90 11.09
N ALA A 211 -2.72 16.45 11.70
CA ALA A 211 -1.50 15.68 12.05
C ALA A 211 -0.82 16.41 13.16
#